data_1f0fe0f6c7cc8abc638082fe56f28210
#
_entry.id   1f0fe0f6c7cc8abc638082fe56f28210
#
_cell.length_a   1.000
_cell.length_b   1.000
_cell.length_c   1.000
_cell.angle_alpha   90.00
_cell.angle_beta   90.00
_cell.angle_gamma   90.00
#
_symmetry.space_group_name_H-M   'P 1'
#
loop_
_entity.id
_entity.type
_entity.pdbx_description
1 polymer ?
#
loop_
_entity_poly.entity_id
_entity_poly.type
_entity_poly.pdbx_seq_one_letter_code
_entity_poly.pdbx_strand_id
1 'polypeptide(L)'
;FSTDGFLIGSILEEFKTNRKELYKTIFNTCQQTLAEHLKKPLCTSQKMKITYQGGIGTHAEDSFLKEYYQLDGTGWGSPFLLVPEATAVDSDTLDRIMKSKKSDYFLSYASPLGIPFHNLRNSSGEEQRKARIEKNRPGSPCYKKFLASNKEFTEKPICTASRHYQDLKIKQLANQNIEKAGLDTILAKDCLCEGLSAPGILSVGGTPRRNLFAVTICPGPNLAYFKNTYSLKQMVDHIYGKISLKLDSERPHVFVKELQLYVSYFKNEIEQSIKSGSVKNQKKLDKFREKLMEGIAYYQDLTNHVSLDSIDLIQKMKCQFSQLKSEIESFPKELSFKA
;
A
#
# COMPACT_ATOMS: atom_id res chain seq x y z
N PHE A 1 5.37 -2.76 -0.92
CA PHE A 1 5.57 -1.64 -1.85
C PHE A 1 6.84 -0.89 -1.47
N SER A 2 7.84 -0.88 -2.35
CA SER A 2 9.10 -0.15 -2.17
C SER A 2 9.01 1.21 -2.87
N THR A 3 9.53 2.26 -2.25
CA THR A 3 9.60 3.59 -2.87
C THR A 3 10.80 3.75 -3.81
N ASP A 4 11.63 2.71 -3.96
CA ASP A 4 12.87 2.75 -4.74
C ASP A 4 12.77 2.09 -6.11
N GLY A 5 11.58 1.59 -6.49
CA GLY A 5 11.31 0.99 -7.80
C GLY A 5 11.69 -0.48 -7.95
N PHE A 6 12.15 -1.14 -6.89
CA PHE A 6 12.43 -2.58 -6.93
C PHE A 6 11.13 -3.39 -6.95
N LEU A 7 10.97 -4.26 -7.93
CA LEU A 7 9.86 -5.19 -8.00
C LEU A 7 10.11 -6.41 -7.12
N ILE A 8 9.04 -6.93 -6.52
CA ILE A 8 9.14 -7.99 -5.50
C ILE A 8 9.71 -9.30 -6.06
N GLY A 9 9.42 -9.64 -7.32
CA GLY A 9 9.95 -10.85 -7.93
C GLY A 9 11.48 -10.89 -7.96
N SER A 10 12.12 -9.77 -8.31
CA SER A 10 13.58 -9.63 -8.31
C SER A 10 14.16 -9.75 -6.88
N ILE A 11 13.48 -9.17 -5.89
CA ILE A 11 13.88 -9.26 -4.47
C ILE A 11 13.75 -10.71 -3.97
N LEU A 12 12.66 -11.40 -4.34
CA LEU A 12 12.47 -12.79 -3.94
C LEU A 12 13.50 -13.72 -4.58
N GLU A 13 13.91 -13.47 -5.84
CA GLU A 13 14.98 -14.22 -6.49
C GLU A 13 16.33 -14.00 -5.80
N GLU A 14 16.64 -12.79 -5.41
CA GLU A 14 17.84 -12.49 -4.62
C GLU A 14 17.80 -13.22 -3.26
N PHE A 15 16.67 -13.21 -2.57
CA PHE A 15 16.51 -13.93 -1.29
C PHE A 15 16.63 -15.44 -1.45
N LYS A 16 16.13 -16.02 -2.54
CA LYS A 16 16.26 -17.43 -2.88
C LYS A 16 17.72 -17.78 -3.12
N THR A 17 18.40 -17.01 -3.98
CA THR A 17 19.79 -17.25 -4.40
C THR A 17 20.75 -17.08 -3.24
N ASN A 18 20.62 -16.00 -2.47
CA ASN A 18 21.54 -15.60 -1.41
C ASN A 18 21.08 -16.03 -0.01
N ARG A 19 20.10 -16.94 0.11
CA ARG A 19 19.46 -17.32 1.38
C ARG A 19 20.46 -17.66 2.49
N LYS A 20 21.52 -18.42 2.16
CA LYS A 20 22.52 -18.85 3.15
C LYS A 20 23.35 -17.67 3.67
N GLU A 21 23.78 -16.79 2.77
CA GLU A 21 24.59 -15.61 3.14
C GLU A 21 23.77 -14.58 3.91
N LEU A 22 22.53 -14.34 3.47
CA LEU A 22 21.58 -13.49 4.18
C LEU A 22 21.33 -14.01 5.62
N TYR A 23 21.13 -15.31 5.77
CA TYR A 23 20.97 -15.94 7.08
C TYR A 23 22.20 -15.69 7.96
N LYS A 24 23.41 -15.96 7.44
CA LYS A 24 24.67 -15.78 8.16
C LYS A 24 24.84 -14.32 8.61
N THR A 25 24.59 -13.36 7.74
CA THR A 25 24.70 -11.95 8.04
C THR A 25 23.73 -11.53 9.13
N ILE A 26 22.45 -11.91 9.02
CA ILE A 26 21.42 -11.60 10.02
C ILE A 26 21.75 -12.27 11.36
N PHE A 27 22.14 -13.55 11.34
CA PHE A 27 22.49 -14.30 12.55
C PHE A 27 23.66 -13.65 13.30
N ASN A 28 24.74 -13.29 12.58
CA ASN A 28 25.90 -12.64 13.17
C ASN A 28 25.55 -11.27 13.78
N THR A 29 24.75 -10.47 13.07
CA THR A 29 24.27 -9.18 13.56
C THR A 29 23.41 -9.33 14.83
N CYS A 30 22.48 -10.29 14.83
CA CYS A 30 21.66 -10.58 16.01
C CYS A 30 22.52 -11.06 17.19
N GLN A 31 23.48 -11.96 16.93
CA GLN A 31 24.36 -12.50 17.95
C GLN A 31 25.22 -11.40 18.58
N GLN A 32 25.80 -10.53 17.76
CA GLN A 32 26.58 -9.38 18.25
C GLN A 32 25.72 -8.45 19.10
N THR A 33 24.55 -8.04 18.61
CA THR A 33 23.62 -7.16 19.33
C THR A 33 23.17 -7.75 20.65
N LEU A 34 22.85 -9.05 20.67
CA LEU A 34 22.44 -9.74 21.89
C LEU A 34 23.60 -9.87 22.90
N ALA A 35 24.82 -10.13 22.43
CA ALA A 35 26.00 -10.17 23.29
C ALA A 35 26.28 -8.81 23.94
N GLU A 36 26.15 -7.72 23.19
CA GLU A 36 26.37 -6.35 23.68
C GLU A 36 25.30 -5.89 24.67
N HIS A 37 24.01 -6.13 24.38
CA HIS A 37 22.89 -5.57 25.15
C HIS A 37 22.36 -6.52 26.23
N LEU A 38 22.22 -7.80 25.94
CA LEU A 38 21.58 -8.78 26.83
C LEU A 38 22.56 -9.74 27.49
N LYS A 39 23.85 -9.71 27.12
CA LYS A 39 24.91 -10.64 27.60
C LYS A 39 24.52 -12.11 27.49
N LYS A 40 23.66 -12.45 26.52
CA LYS A 40 23.21 -13.82 26.26
C LYS A 40 23.52 -14.16 24.78
N PRO A 41 24.47 -15.06 24.51
CA PRO A 41 24.70 -15.50 23.14
C PRO A 41 23.52 -16.35 22.64
N LEU A 42 23.23 -16.25 21.33
CA LEU A 42 22.33 -17.20 20.68
C LEU A 42 23.01 -18.58 20.64
N CYS A 43 22.48 -19.55 21.38
CA CYS A 43 23.13 -20.85 21.54
C CYS A 43 22.93 -21.79 20.36
N THR A 44 21.98 -21.54 19.47
CA THR A 44 21.68 -22.40 18.31
C THR A 44 21.24 -21.57 17.11
N SER A 45 21.64 -22.00 15.91
CA SER A 45 21.15 -21.44 14.67
C SER A 45 19.67 -21.81 14.47
N GLN A 46 18.77 -20.87 14.66
CA GLN A 46 17.37 -21.07 14.28
C GLN A 46 17.24 -20.94 12.75
N LYS A 47 16.44 -21.82 12.15
CA LYS A 47 16.16 -21.72 10.69
C LYS A 47 15.43 -20.41 10.40
N MET A 48 16.04 -19.54 9.60
CA MET A 48 15.40 -18.33 9.13
C MET A 48 14.24 -18.68 8.18
N LYS A 49 13.07 -18.07 8.43
CA LYS A 49 11.89 -18.18 7.57
C LYS A 49 11.77 -16.95 6.69
N ILE A 50 11.53 -17.18 5.41
CA ILE A 50 11.24 -16.12 4.43
C ILE A 50 9.77 -16.27 4.04
N THR A 51 8.99 -15.21 4.23
CA THR A 51 7.56 -15.17 3.90
C THR A 51 7.25 -14.00 2.99
N TYR A 52 6.23 -14.16 2.16
CA TYR A 52 5.70 -13.10 1.30
C TYR A 52 4.28 -12.74 1.72
N GLN A 53 3.95 -11.44 1.75
CA GLN A 53 2.63 -10.97 2.17
C GLN A 53 2.09 -9.91 1.21
N GLY A 54 0.80 -10.04 0.88
CA GLY A 54 0.03 -9.04 0.13
C GLY A 54 -0.12 -9.35 -1.36
N GLY A 55 -1.23 -8.92 -1.94
CA GLY A 55 -1.51 -9.03 -3.36
C GLY A 55 -1.96 -10.41 -3.86
N ILE A 56 -1.72 -11.48 -3.12
CA ILE A 56 -2.12 -12.84 -3.48
C ILE A 56 -3.65 -12.93 -3.50
N GLY A 57 -4.20 -13.57 -4.51
CA GLY A 57 -5.64 -13.73 -4.66
C GLY A 57 -6.09 -15.11 -5.09
N THR A 58 -5.16 -16.00 -5.46
CA THR A 58 -5.47 -17.38 -5.87
C THR A 58 -4.50 -18.38 -5.24
N HIS A 59 -4.95 -19.61 -5.07
CA HIS A 59 -4.10 -20.71 -4.62
C HIS A 59 -2.92 -20.94 -5.57
N ALA A 60 -3.13 -20.79 -6.87
CA ALA A 60 -2.09 -20.91 -7.88
C ALA A 60 -0.93 -19.93 -7.67
N GLU A 61 -1.26 -18.65 -7.44
CA GLU A 61 -0.24 -17.65 -7.08
C GLU A 61 0.48 -17.98 -5.78
N ASP A 62 -0.24 -18.49 -4.79
CA ASP A 62 0.31 -18.89 -3.49
C ASP A 62 1.30 -20.04 -3.63
N SER A 63 0.91 -21.11 -4.36
CA SER A 63 1.75 -22.27 -4.62
C SER A 63 2.99 -21.91 -5.42
N PHE A 64 2.79 -21.14 -6.50
CA PHE A 64 3.91 -20.65 -7.30
C PHE A 64 4.94 -19.85 -6.47
N LEU A 65 4.48 -18.93 -5.64
CA LEU A 65 5.37 -18.13 -4.78
C LEU A 65 6.15 -19.02 -3.80
N LYS A 66 5.50 -20.00 -3.18
CA LYS A 66 6.15 -20.92 -2.24
C LYS A 66 7.13 -21.86 -2.92
N GLU A 67 6.75 -22.44 -4.04
CA GLU A 67 7.56 -23.47 -4.74
C GLU A 67 8.72 -22.85 -5.49
N TYR A 68 8.46 -21.86 -6.35
CA TYR A 68 9.48 -21.24 -7.19
C TYR A 68 10.50 -20.45 -6.36
N TYR A 69 10.05 -19.58 -5.45
CA TYR A 69 10.94 -18.78 -4.60
C TYR A 69 11.36 -19.46 -3.30
N GLN A 70 10.95 -20.71 -3.10
CA GLN A 70 11.28 -21.51 -1.90
C GLN A 70 10.89 -20.79 -0.60
N LEU A 71 9.71 -20.14 -0.58
CA LEU A 71 9.22 -19.43 0.59
C LEU A 71 8.72 -20.41 1.66
N ASP A 72 8.91 -20.04 2.92
CA ASP A 72 8.41 -20.82 4.06
C ASP A 72 6.92 -20.59 4.34
N GLY A 73 6.33 -19.55 3.71
CA GLY A 73 4.92 -19.23 3.83
C GLY A 73 4.52 -17.93 3.12
N THR A 74 3.23 -17.73 3.06
CA THR A 74 2.59 -16.51 2.51
C THR A 74 1.59 -15.95 3.50
N GLY A 75 1.25 -14.67 3.35
CA GLY A 75 0.26 -13.99 4.18
C GLY A 75 -0.84 -13.34 3.34
N TRP A 76 -2.08 -13.58 3.73
CA TRP A 76 -3.27 -13.02 3.11
C TRP A 76 -3.94 -12.08 4.11
N GLY A 77 -4.02 -10.79 3.78
CA GLY A 77 -4.62 -9.78 4.65
C GLY A 77 -5.94 -9.23 4.11
N SER A 78 -5.88 -8.48 3.02
CA SER A 78 -7.03 -7.75 2.48
C SER A 78 -8.29 -8.59 2.24
N PRO A 79 -8.23 -9.81 1.70
CA PRO A 79 -9.44 -10.63 1.49
C PRO A 79 -10.22 -10.94 2.77
N PHE A 80 -9.53 -11.01 3.93
CA PHE A 80 -10.19 -11.25 5.21
C PHE A 80 -11.06 -10.09 5.68
N LEU A 81 -10.95 -8.88 5.10
CA LEU A 81 -11.89 -7.79 5.36
C LEU A 81 -13.33 -8.14 4.91
N LEU A 82 -13.47 -9.13 4.00
CA LEU A 82 -14.76 -9.67 3.56
C LEU A 82 -15.18 -10.95 4.29
N VAL A 83 -14.50 -11.28 5.39
CA VAL A 83 -14.80 -12.44 6.26
C VAL A 83 -15.23 -11.93 7.63
N PRO A 84 -16.55 -11.73 7.88
CA PRO A 84 -17.05 -11.16 9.14
C PRO A 84 -16.68 -11.96 10.39
N GLU A 85 -16.41 -13.26 10.25
CA GLU A 85 -15.97 -14.14 11.34
C GLU A 85 -14.52 -13.87 11.77
N ALA A 86 -13.71 -13.26 10.90
CA ALA A 86 -12.28 -13.04 11.12
C ALA A 86 -11.93 -11.57 11.38
N THR A 87 -12.73 -10.61 10.89
CA THR A 87 -12.44 -9.18 10.98
C THR A 87 -13.63 -8.37 11.44
N ALA A 88 -13.37 -7.44 12.33
CA ALA A 88 -14.38 -6.52 12.86
C ALA A 88 -14.52 -5.29 11.93
N VAL A 89 -15.36 -5.44 10.90
CA VAL A 89 -15.75 -4.36 9.98
C VAL A 89 -17.24 -4.16 10.08
N ASP A 90 -17.68 -2.91 10.20
CA ASP A 90 -19.10 -2.57 10.29
C ASP A 90 -19.82 -2.80 8.95
N SER A 91 -21.16 -2.99 9.02
CA SER A 91 -21.97 -3.37 7.86
C SER A 91 -21.98 -2.31 6.76
N ASP A 92 -22.00 -1.00 7.08
CA ASP A 92 -21.95 0.06 6.08
C ASP A 92 -20.63 0.04 5.32
N THR A 93 -19.52 -0.13 6.03
CA THR A 93 -18.19 -0.24 5.41
C THR A 93 -18.07 -1.50 4.55
N LEU A 94 -18.58 -2.65 4.99
CA LEU A 94 -18.63 -3.87 4.18
C LEU A 94 -19.44 -3.66 2.89
N ASP A 95 -20.60 -3.05 2.98
CA ASP A 95 -21.43 -2.72 1.83
C ASP A 95 -20.74 -1.79 0.84
N ARG A 96 -20.03 -0.78 1.34
CA ARG A 96 -19.23 0.14 0.52
C ARG A 96 -18.10 -0.59 -0.21
N ILE A 97 -17.39 -1.48 0.47
CA ILE A 97 -16.34 -2.31 -0.15
C ILE A 97 -16.92 -3.18 -1.27
N MET A 98 -18.02 -3.89 -1.01
CA MET A 98 -18.63 -4.79 -2.00
C MET A 98 -19.14 -4.05 -3.24
N LYS A 99 -19.65 -2.83 -3.08
CA LYS A 99 -20.13 -1.98 -4.19
C LYS A 99 -19.02 -1.23 -4.91
N SER A 100 -17.81 -1.21 -4.37
CA SER A 100 -16.68 -0.43 -4.89
C SER A 100 -16.13 -1.04 -6.18
N LYS A 101 -15.77 -0.13 -7.10
CA LYS A 101 -15.09 -0.45 -8.36
C LYS A 101 -13.57 -0.28 -8.20
N LYS A 102 -12.81 -0.79 -9.15
CA LYS A 102 -11.33 -0.63 -9.18
C LYS A 102 -10.87 0.83 -9.02
N SER A 103 -11.61 1.79 -9.58
CA SER A 103 -11.35 3.23 -9.49
C SER A 103 -11.54 3.84 -8.10
N ASP A 104 -12.27 3.15 -7.21
CA ASP A 104 -12.53 3.62 -5.86
C ASP A 104 -11.37 3.32 -4.91
N TYR A 105 -10.50 2.39 -5.29
CA TYR A 105 -9.27 2.07 -4.58
C TYR A 105 -8.14 2.97 -5.06
N PHE A 106 -7.57 3.76 -4.18
CA PHE A 106 -6.54 4.73 -4.56
C PHE A 106 -5.43 4.84 -3.52
N LEU A 107 -4.25 5.25 -3.96
CA LEU A 107 -3.16 5.57 -3.06
C LEU A 107 -3.41 6.94 -2.45
N SER A 108 -3.65 6.96 -1.13
CA SER A 108 -4.01 8.15 -0.36
C SER A 108 -2.80 8.70 0.38
N TYR A 109 -2.68 10.01 0.42
CA TYR A 109 -1.71 10.74 1.22
C TYR A 109 -2.33 11.29 2.52
N ALA A 110 -3.46 10.73 2.96
CA ALA A 110 -4.16 11.17 4.17
C ALA A 110 -3.38 10.93 5.47
N SER A 111 -2.36 10.08 5.46
CA SER A 111 -1.56 9.80 6.65
C SER A 111 -0.83 11.05 7.17
N PRO A 112 -1.01 11.42 8.45
CA PRO A 112 -0.25 12.49 9.10
C PRO A 112 1.26 12.26 9.13
N LEU A 113 1.70 10.99 9.01
CA LEU A 113 3.11 10.60 9.00
C LEU A 113 3.75 10.73 7.61
N GLY A 114 3.00 11.15 6.60
CA GLY A 114 3.50 11.26 5.24
C GLY A 114 3.63 9.93 4.47
N ILE A 115 3.29 8.80 5.09
CA ILE A 115 3.33 7.49 4.47
C ILE A 115 2.04 7.26 3.68
N PRO A 116 2.09 7.06 2.36
CA PRO A 116 0.90 6.78 1.57
C PRO A 116 0.36 5.38 1.89
N PHE A 117 -0.97 5.22 1.80
CA PHE A 117 -1.64 3.94 1.98
C PHE A 117 -2.85 3.82 1.05
N HIS A 118 -3.25 2.59 0.74
CA HIS A 118 -4.45 2.38 -0.03
C HIS A 118 -5.69 2.71 0.79
N ASN A 119 -6.57 3.53 0.20
CA ASN A 119 -7.81 3.98 0.83
C ASN A 119 -8.98 3.77 -0.15
N LEU A 120 -10.19 3.95 0.34
CA LEU A 120 -11.44 3.82 -0.39
C LEU A 120 -12.09 5.20 -0.58
N ARG A 121 -12.31 5.62 -1.84
CA ARG A 121 -12.84 6.96 -2.19
C ARG A 121 -14.23 7.23 -1.65
N ASN A 122 -15.05 6.18 -1.56
CA ASN A 122 -16.42 6.22 -1.04
C ASN A 122 -16.53 5.79 0.42
N SER A 123 -15.41 5.79 1.18
CA SER A 123 -15.47 5.59 2.62
C SER A 123 -16.13 6.79 3.31
N SER A 124 -16.83 6.55 4.42
CA SER A 124 -17.44 7.64 5.21
C SER A 124 -16.40 8.62 5.78
N GLY A 125 -15.15 8.17 5.96
CA GLY A 125 -14.02 9.05 6.30
C GLY A 125 -13.71 10.06 5.21
N GLU A 126 -13.61 9.64 3.95
CA GLU A 126 -13.39 10.53 2.82
C GLU A 126 -14.56 11.50 2.60
N GLU A 127 -15.79 11.03 2.75
CA GLU A 127 -16.99 11.89 2.71
C GLU A 127 -16.93 12.96 3.81
N GLN A 128 -16.60 12.58 5.03
CA GLN A 128 -16.48 13.52 6.15
C GLN A 128 -15.35 14.54 5.93
N ARG A 129 -14.20 14.09 5.41
CA ARG A 129 -13.07 14.98 5.10
C ARG A 129 -13.48 16.04 4.08
N LYS A 130 -14.11 15.66 2.98
CA LYS A 130 -14.62 16.57 1.94
C LYS A 130 -15.66 17.55 2.50
N ALA A 131 -16.63 17.05 3.25
CA ALA A 131 -17.65 17.89 3.87
C ALA A 131 -17.08 18.96 4.84
N ARG A 132 -15.96 18.64 5.53
CA ARG A 132 -15.25 19.63 6.37
C ARG A 132 -14.58 20.72 5.54
N ILE A 133 -14.02 20.36 4.38
CA ILE A 133 -13.39 21.29 3.44
C ILE A 133 -14.45 22.24 2.85
N GLU A 134 -15.58 21.70 2.38
CA GLU A 134 -16.69 22.46 1.82
C GLU A 134 -17.28 23.48 2.82
N LYS A 135 -17.27 23.12 4.11
CA LYS A 135 -17.69 24.00 5.21
C LYS A 135 -16.59 25.00 5.64
N ASN A 136 -15.51 25.16 4.86
CA ASN A 136 -14.35 26.00 5.21
C ASN A 136 -13.77 25.69 6.60
N ARG A 137 -13.86 24.44 7.03
CA ARG A 137 -13.41 23.99 8.34
C ARG A 137 -12.64 22.67 8.24
N PRO A 138 -11.57 22.60 7.44
CA PRO A 138 -10.81 21.39 7.21
C PRO A 138 -10.16 20.86 8.49
N GLY A 139 -9.73 19.61 8.42
CA GLY A 139 -9.04 18.92 9.51
C GLY A 139 -9.95 18.36 10.60
N SER A 140 -9.38 17.52 11.42
CA SER A 140 -10.03 16.75 12.48
C SER A 140 -9.84 17.43 13.85
N PRO A 141 -10.74 17.20 14.82
CA PRO A 141 -10.56 17.67 16.20
C PRO A 141 -9.34 17.12 16.93
N CYS A 142 -8.79 15.96 16.48
CA CYS A 142 -7.57 15.34 17.01
C CYS A 142 -7.55 15.09 18.52
N TYR A 143 -8.44 14.21 19.03
CA TYR A 143 -8.54 13.93 20.46
C TYR A 143 -7.51 12.91 20.98
N LYS A 144 -7.24 11.84 20.22
CA LYS A 144 -6.32 10.77 20.63
C LYS A 144 -4.87 11.21 20.60
N LYS A 145 -4.51 12.10 19.68
CA LYS A 145 -3.14 12.65 19.49
C LYS A 145 -2.04 11.61 19.23
N PHE A 146 -2.38 10.37 18.85
CA PHE A 146 -1.39 9.31 18.66
C PHE A 146 -0.38 9.62 17.55
N LEU A 147 -0.78 10.40 16.54
CA LEU A 147 0.07 10.81 15.42
C LEU A 147 0.45 12.30 15.47
N ALA A 148 0.44 12.89 16.66
CA ALA A 148 0.87 14.27 16.86
C ALA A 148 2.40 14.31 16.95
N SER A 149 3.07 14.70 15.85
CA SER A 149 4.54 14.70 15.74
C SER A 149 5.12 16.01 15.19
N ASN A 150 4.29 16.90 14.63
CA ASN A 150 4.74 18.12 13.97
C ASN A 150 4.88 19.28 14.97
N LYS A 151 6.02 19.98 14.95
CA LYS A 151 6.35 21.14 15.83
C LYS A 151 6.52 22.43 15.05
N GLU A 152 6.10 22.50 13.79
CA GLU A 152 6.30 23.67 12.94
C GLU A 152 5.70 24.97 13.51
N PHE A 153 4.55 24.87 14.18
CA PHE A 153 3.81 26.04 14.70
C PHE A 153 3.70 26.09 16.23
N THR A 154 4.05 25.03 16.92
CA THR A 154 3.82 24.92 18.36
C THR A 154 4.94 24.15 19.05
N GLU A 155 5.28 24.51 20.30
CA GLU A 155 6.26 23.79 21.11
C GLU A 155 5.82 22.33 21.37
N LYS A 156 4.55 22.14 21.74
CA LYS A 156 3.96 20.80 21.87
C LYS A 156 3.56 20.28 20.50
N PRO A 157 3.95 19.02 20.16
CA PRO A 157 3.65 18.50 18.83
C PRO A 157 2.15 18.42 18.57
N ILE A 158 1.75 18.81 17.38
CA ILE A 158 0.38 18.71 16.86
C ILE A 158 0.34 17.79 15.62
N CYS A 159 -0.84 17.27 15.29
CA CYS A 159 -1.03 16.39 14.16
C CYS A 159 -1.30 17.19 12.88
N THR A 160 -0.66 16.87 11.77
CA THR A 160 -0.87 17.55 10.49
C THR A 160 -2.30 17.38 9.93
N ALA A 161 -3.04 16.35 10.38
CA ALA A 161 -4.46 16.17 10.08
C ALA A 161 -5.39 16.93 11.05
N SER A 162 -4.85 17.62 12.06
CA SER A 162 -5.67 18.39 12.99
C SER A 162 -6.16 19.68 12.38
N ARG A 163 -7.35 20.10 12.79
CA ARG A 163 -7.92 21.41 12.41
C ARG A 163 -6.97 22.54 12.78
N HIS A 164 -6.34 22.48 13.93
CA HIS A 164 -5.39 23.47 14.41
C HIS A 164 -4.20 23.61 13.45
N TYR A 165 -3.57 22.51 13.06
CA TYR A 165 -2.45 22.56 12.12
C TYR A 165 -2.89 23.06 10.74
N GLN A 166 -4.01 22.52 10.21
CA GLN A 166 -4.47 22.90 8.87
C GLN A 166 -4.85 24.38 8.79
N ASP A 167 -5.49 24.95 9.80
CA ASP A 167 -5.80 26.39 9.87
C ASP A 167 -4.53 27.24 9.84
N LEU A 168 -3.54 26.92 10.67
CA LEU A 168 -2.27 27.65 10.70
C LEU A 168 -1.53 27.55 9.37
N LYS A 169 -1.49 26.33 8.77
CA LYS A 169 -0.77 26.09 7.53
C LYS A 169 -1.44 26.79 6.33
N ILE A 170 -2.77 26.78 6.26
CA ILE A 170 -3.54 27.48 5.23
C ILE A 170 -3.28 28.99 5.31
N LYS A 171 -3.29 29.57 6.50
CA LYS A 171 -2.96 31.01 6.71
C LYS A 171 -1.53 31.33 6.29
N GLN A 172 -0.57 30.47 6.60
CA GLN A 172 0.81 30.63 6.17
C GLN A 172 0.93 30.62 4.63
N LEU A 173 0.28 29.63 3.97
CA LEU A 173 0.31 29.52 2.50
C LEU A 173 -0.35 30.72 1.82
N ALA A 174 -1.48 31.22 2.36
CA ALA A 174 -2.16 32.39 1.84
C ALA A 174 -1.25 33.64 1.90
N ASN A 175 -0.49 33.81 2.96
CA ASN A 175 0.45 34.95 3.11
C ASN A 175 1.67 34.83 2.18
N GLN A 176 1.98 33.65 1.69
CA GLN A 176 3.14 33.38 0.82
C GLN A 176 2.78 33.31 -0.66
N ASN A 177 1.53 33.57 -1.05
CA ASN A 177 1.01 33.40 -2.42
C ASN A 177 1.36 32.03 -3.06
N ILE A 178 1.40 30.95 -2.23
CA ILE A 178 1.76 29.63 -2.69
C ILE A 178 0.60 28.95 -3.40
N GLU A 179 0.91 28.30 -4.51
CA GLU A 179 -0.02 27.66 -5.43
C GLU A 179 -0.95 26.59 -4.79
N LYS A 180 -2.05 26.34 -5.47
CA LYS A 180 -3.11 25.37 -5.16
C LYS A 180 -2.59 23.96 -4.80
N ALA A 181 -1.48 23.51 -5.40
CA ALA A 181 -0.87 22.20 -5.14
C ALA A 181 -0.40 22.03 -3.68
N GLY A 182 0.11 23.07 -3.04
CA GLY A 182 0.48 23.05 -1.62
C GLY A 182 -0.72 22.88 -0.71
N LEU A 183 -1.84 23.54 -1.07
CA LEU A 183 -3.10 23.44 -0.34
C LEU A 183 -3.69 22.02 -0.40
N ASP A 184 -3.70 21.40 -1.58
CA ASP A 184 -4.24 20.05 -1.77
C ASP A 184 -3.52 19.01 -0.90
N THR A 185 -2.19 19.13 -0.75
CA THR A 185 -1.38 18.25 0.11
C THR A 185 -1.79 18.36 1.59
N ILE A 186 -2.11 19.57 2.06
CA ILE A 186 -2.56 19.80 3.44
C ILE A 186 -3.98 19.28 3.65
N LEU A 187 -4.88 19.58 2.71
CA LEU A 187 -6.28 19.17 2.76
C LEU A 187 -6.46 17.65 2.58
N ALA A 188 -5.48 16.95 1.99
CA ALA A 188 -5.49 15.50 1.88
C ALA A 188 -5.35 14.79 3.24
N LYS A 189 -4.74 15.43 4.25
CA LYS A 189 -4.51 14.84 5.58
C LYS A 189 -5.81 14.63 6.34
N ASP A 190 -5.98 13.43 6.92
CA ASP A 190 -7.14 13.08 7.74
C ASP A 190 -6.76 12.33 9.02
N CYS A 191 -7.68 12.23 9.95
CA CYS A 191 -7.47 11.60 11.25
C CYS A 191 -7.56 10.07 11.18
N LEU A 192 -6.41 9.40 11.01
CA LEU A 192 -6.34 7.93 11.01
C LEU A 192 -6.53 7.31 12.39
N CYS A 193 -6.22 8.03 13.49
CA CYS A 193 -6.42 7.53 14.85
C CYS A 193 -7.88 7.19 15.14
N GLU A 194 -8.81 7.98 14.63
CA GLU A 194 -10.25 7.75 14.78
C GLU A 194 -10.78 6.88 13.65
N GLY A 195 -10.46 7.22 12.40
CA GLY A 195 -11.00 6.57 11.21
C GLY A 195 -10.69 5.07 11.15
N LEU A 196 -9.45 4.66 11.45
CA LEU A 196 -9.05 3.25 11.41
C LEU A 196 -9.55 2.44 12.62
N SER A 197 -9.92 3.09 13.73
CA SER A 197 -10.49 2.39 14.90
C SER A 197 -12.02 2.31 14.87
N ALA A 198 -12.67 3.16 14.09
CA ALA A 198 -14.13 3.22 14.04
C ALA A 198 -14.81 1.92 13.58
N PRO A 199 -14.35 1.22 12.52
CA PRO A 199 -15.01 0.00 12.05
C PRO A 199 -15.11 -1.08 13.13
N GLY A 200 -14.04 -1.30 13.92
CA GLY A 200 -14.06 -2.27 15.00
C GLY A 200 -15.02 -1.90 16.13
N ILE A 201 -15.16 -0.62 16.48
CA ILE A 201 -16.10 -0.16 17.50
C ILE A 201 -17.54 -0.33 17.00
N LEU A 202 -17.81 0.07 15.76
CA LEU A 202 -19.13 0.00 15.15
C LEU A 202 -19.60 -1.44 14.93
N SER A 203 -18.70 -2.37 14.57
CA SER A 203 -19.04 -3.77 14.31
C SER A 203 -19.60 -4.50 15.52
N VAL A 204 -19.24 -4.06 16.73
CA VAL A 204 -19.75 -4.61 17.99
C VAL A 204 -20.89 -3.77 18.60
N GLY A 205 -21.47 -2.85 17.82
CA GLY A 205 -22.57 -1.98 18.28
C GLY A 205 -22.11 -0.87 19.23
N GLY A 206 -20.79 -0.64 19.34
CA GLY A 206 -20.23 0.42 20.17
C GLY A 206 -20.39 1.80 19.55
N THR A 207 -20.27 2.85 20.36
CA THR A 207 -20.29 4.24 19.90
C THR A 207 -18.89 4.82 19.92
N PRO A 208 -18.35 5.25 18.77
CA PRO A 208 -17.07 5.94 18.73
C PRO A 208 -17.09 7.21 19.58
N ARG A 209 -15.96 7.51 20.23
CA ARG A 209 -15.84 8.68 21.11
C ARG A 209 -16.21 9.96 20.36
N ARG A 210 -17.05 10.79 20.98
CA ARG A 210 -17.56 12.06 20.43
C ARG A 210 -18.28 11.90 19.09
N ASN A 211 -18.96 10.77 18.89
CA ASN A 211 -19.75 10.48 17.70
C ASN A 211 -18.94 10.60 16.38
N LEU A 212 -17.69 10.18 16.40
CA LEU A 212 -16.85 10.14 15.21
C LEU A 212 -17.05 8.82 14.45
N PHE A 213 -18.22 8.68 13.83
CA PHE A 213 -18.65 7.48 13.11
C PHE A 213 -17.96 7.26 11.75
N ALA A 214 -17.19 8.24 11.28
CA ALA A 214 -16.56 8.15 9.98
C ALA A 214 -15.41 7.13 9.98
N VAL A 215 -15.49 6.19 9.05
CA VAL A 215 -14.57 5.08 8.90
C VAL A 215 -13.57 5.36 7.78
N THR A 216 -12.29 5.20 8.11
CA THR A 216 -11.20 5.07 7.14
C THR A 216 -10.78 3.62 7.10
N ILE A 217 -10.64 3.05 5.91
CA ILE A 217 -10.22 1.67 5.75
C ILE A 217 -9.08 1.56 4.75
N CYS A 218 -8.13 0.66 5.02
CA CYS A 218 -7.04 0.33 4.11
C CYS A 218 -7.29 -1.05 3.48
N PRO A 219 -8.09 -1.12 2.39
CA PRO A 219 -8.56 -2.39 1.86
C PRO A 219 -7.49 -3.10 1.03
N GLY A 220 -6.50 -2.38 0.55
CA GLY A 220 -5.57 -2.87 -0.47
C GLY A 220 -6.24 -3.03 -1.84
N PRO A 221 -5.48 -2.86 -2.94
CA PRO A 221 -6.04 -2.82 -4.29
C PRO A 221 -6.52 -4.19 -4.79
N ASN A 222 -6.08 -5.29 -4.17
CA ASN A 222 -6.49 -6.64 -4.53
C ASN A 222 -7.95 -6.93 -4.16
N LEU A 223 -8.48 -6.24 -3.14
CA LEU A 223 -9.84 -6.45 -2.66
C LEU A 223 -10.91 -6.08 -3.70
N ALA A 224 -10.60 -5.19 -4.64
CA ALA A 224 -11.47 -4.81 -5.75
C ALA A 224 -11.96 -5.98 -6.62
N TYR A 225 -11.29 -7.12 -6.54
CA TYR A 225 -11.60 -8.32 -7.32
C TYR A 225 -12.41 -9.37 -6.57
N PHE A 226 -12.64 -9.14 -5.26
CA PHE A 226 -13.48 -9.97 -4.40
C PHE A 226 -14.85 -9.26 -4.24
N LYS A 227 -15.95 -9.89 -4.66
CA LYS A 227 -17.23 -9.20 -4.80
C LYS A 227 -18.31 -9.65 -3.80
N ASN A 228 -17.97 -10.56 -2.89
CA ASN A 228 -18.89 -11.11 -1.91
C ASN A 228 -18.26 -11.11 -0.52
N THR A 229 -19.09 -11.25 0.50
CA THR A 229 -18.64 -11.73 1.80
C THR A 229 -18.47 -13.25 1.75
N TYR A 230 -17.54 -13.77 2.51
CA TYR A 230 -17.20 -15.19 2.54
C TYR A 230 -17.17 -15.67 4.00
N SER A 231 -17.53 -16.93 4.23
CA SER A 231 -17.26 -17.55 5.51
C SER A 231 -15.76 -17.79 5.70
N LEU A 232 -15.31 -17.89 6.95
CA LEU A 232 -13.92 -18.22 7.26
C LEU A 232 -13.50 -19.54 6.58
N LYS A 233 -14.40 -20.55 6.60
CA LYS A 233 -14.16 -21.83 5.93
C LYS A 233 -13.94 -21.65 4.42
N GLN A 234 -14.78 -20.89 3.73
CA GLN A 234 -14.65 -20.64 2.29
C GLN A 234 -13.32 -19.96 1.96
N MET A 235 -12.93 -18.95 2.72
CA MET A 235 -11.65 -18.26 2.50
C MET A 235 -10.46 -19.18 2.73
N VAL A 236 -10.46 -19.94 3.81
CA VAL A 236 -9.40 -20.92 4.11
C VAL A 236 -9.34 -22.01 3.03
N ASP A 237 -10.48 -22.58 2.64
CA ASP A 237 -10.52 -23.62 1.60
C ASP A 237 -10.04 -23.08 0.24
N HIS A 238 -10.28 -21.80 -0.06
CA HIS A 238 -9.74 -21.13 -1.26
C HIS A 238 -8.21 -20.96 -1.19
N ILE A 239 -7.68 -20.50 -0.05
CA ILE A 239 -6.24 -20.33 0.15
C ILE A 239 -5.50 -21.67 -0.04
N TYR A 240 -6.08 -22.76 0.48
CA TYR A 240 -5.49 -24.11 0.39
C TYR A 240 -5.89 -24.88 -0.87
N GLY A 241 -6.57 -24.25 -1.84
CA GLY A 241 -6.90 -24.86 -3.14
C GLY A 241 -8.00 -25.92 -3.11
N LYS A 242 -8.74 -26.09 -1.98
CA LYS A 242 -9.86 -27.04 -1.90
C LYS A 242 -11.07 -26.55 -2.68
N ILE A 243 -11.25 -25.25 -2.78
CA ILE A 243 -12.25 -24.59 -3.63
C ILE A 243 -11.61 -23.42 -4.35
N SER A 244 -12.24 -22.95 -5.42
CA SER A 244 -11.90 -21.68 -6.07
C SER A 244 -13.04 -20.70 -5.89
N LEU A 245 -12.78 -19.58 -5.18
CA LEU A 245 -13.72 -18.48 -5.12
C LEU A 245 -13.82 -17.81 -6.51
N LYS A 246 -15.04 -17.45 -6.89
CA LYS A 246 -15.28 -16.76 -8.17
C LYS A 246 -14.83 -15.30 -8.04
N LEU A 247 -13.58 -15.03 -8.41
CA LEU A 247 -13.03 -13.70 -8.49
C LEU A 247 -13.39 -13.01 -9.80
N ASP A 248 -13.16 -11.71 -9.90
CA ASP A 248 -13.27 -10.96 -11.15
C ASP A 248 -12.30 -11.53 -12.20
N SER A 249 -12.79 -11.90 -13.38
CA SER A 249 -11.98 -12.43 -14.50
C SER A 249 -10.89 -11.47 -14.99
N GLU A 250 -11.08 -10.18 -14.76
CA GLU A 250 -10.12 -9.13 -15.11
C GLU A 250 -9.02 -8.94 -14.04
N ARG A 251 -9.00 -9.77 -13.00
CA ARG A 251 -7.94 -9.71 -12.01
C ARG A 251 -6.58 -10.05 -12.66
N PRO A 252 -5.61 -9.14 -12.65
CA PRO A 252 -4.27 -9.44 -13.12
C PRO A 252 -3.55 -10.34 -12.11
N HIS A 253 -2.55 -11.08 -12.58
CA HIS A 253 -1.61 -11.79 -11.72
C HIS A 253 -0.92 -10.83 -10.73
N VAL A 254 -0.53 -11.33 -9.55
CA VAL A 254 0.04 -10.51 -8.48
C VAL A 254 1.21 -9.62 -8.95
N PHE A 255 2.10 -10.11 -9.81
CA PHE A 255 3.23 -9.34 -10.34
C PHE A 255 2.82 -8.25 -11.33
N VAL A 256 1.82 -8.54 -12.16
CA VAL A 256 1.26 -7.52 -13.06
C VAL A 256 0.58 -6.41 -12.25
N LYS A 257 -0.17 -6.79 -11.21
CA LYS A 257 -0.83 -5.80 -10.34
C LYS A 257 0.17 -4.93 -9.59
N GLU A 258 1.22 -5.54 -9.08
CA GLU A 258 2.33 -4.80 -8.46
C GLU A 258 2.91 -3.78 -9.43
N LEU A 259 3.30 -4.20 -10.64
CA LEU A 259 3.88 -3.31 -11.64
C LEU A 259 2.91 -2.16 -12.01
N GLN A 260 1.61 -2.42 -12.17
CA GLN A 260 0.60 -1.37 -12.39
C GLN A 260 0.61 -0.31 -11.28
N LEU A 261 0.77 -0.73 -10.03
CA LEU A 261 0.85 0.18 -8.88
C LEU A 261 2.12 1.04 -8.93
N TYR A 262 3.26 0.43 -9.29
CA TYR A 262 4.53 1.15 -9.45
C TYR A 262 4.51 2.14 -10.60
N VAL A 263 3.92 1.76 -11.75
CA VAL A 263 3.77 2.68 -12.91
C VAL A 263 2.90 3.87 -12.52
N SER A 264 1.77 3.62 -11.86
CA SER A 264 0.89 4.69 -11.36
C SER A 264 1.59 5.60 -10.34
N TYR A 265 2.36 5.03 -9.42
CA TYR A 265 3.14 5.80 -8.45
C TYR A 265 4.20 6.64 -9.15
N PHE A 266 4.96 6.05 -10.08
CA PHE A 266 6.01 6.74 -10.84
C PHE A 266 5.46 7.92 -11.64
N LYS A 267 4.33 7.72 -12.32
CA LYS A 267 3.61 8.80 -13.00
C LYS A 267 3.26 9.95 -12.07
N ASN A 268 2.71 9.65 -10.90
CA ASN A 268 2.36 10.66 -9.90
C ASN A 268 3.62 11.41 -9.39
N GLU A 269 4.74 10.73 -9.16
CA GLU A 269 5.99 11.36 -8.73
C GLU A 269 6.53 12.32 -9.81
N ILE A 270 6.45 11.94 -11.10
CA ILE A 270 6.81 12.81 -12.22
C ILE A 270 5.93 14.07 -12.23
N GLU A 271 4.59 13.89 -12.17
CA GLU A 271 3.65 15.01 -12.18
C GLU A 271 3.87 15.97 -11.00
N GLN A 272 4.12 15.42 -9.81
CA GLN A 272 4.43 16.21 -8.61
C GLN A 272 5.75 16.97 -8.74
N SER A 273 6.77 16.33 -9.30
CA SER A 273 8.09 16.94 -9.52
C SER A 273 8.02 18.09 -10.53
N ILE A 274 7.24 17.92 -11.61
CA ILE A 274 6.98 18.99 -12.59
C ILE A 274 6.25 20.16 -11.91
N LYS A 275 5.21 19.91 -11.13
CA LYS A 275 4.44 20.94 -10.43
C LYS A 275 5.26 21.70 -9.39
N SER A 276 6.16 21.04 -8.71
CA SER A 276 7.00 21.66 -7.66
C SER A 276 8.25 22.36 -8.18
N GLY A 277 8.57 22.28 -9.48
CA GLY A 277 9.77 22.85 -10.07
C GLY A 277 11.09 22.26 -9.52
N SER A 278 11.05 21.06 -8.92
CA SER A 278 12.17 20.50 -8.18
C SER A 278 13.11 19.68 -9.07
N VAL A 279 14.21 20.30 -9.53
CA VAL A 279 15.30 19.62 -10.29
C VAL A 279 15.98 18.51 -9.46
N LYS A 280 15.97 18.61 -8.13
CA LYS A 280 16.62 17.62 -7.23
C LYS A 280 16.02 16.21 -7.35
N ASN A 281 14.80 16.07 -7.86
CA ASN A 281 14.11 14.80 -7.98
C ASN A 281 14.51 14.02 -9.25
N GLN A 282 15.17 14.65 -10.25
CA GLN A 282 15.49 13.99 -11.53
C GLN A 282 16.27 12.69 -11.32
N LYS A 283 17.40 12.73 -10.60
CA LYS A 283 18.23 11.54 -10.35
C LYS A 283 17.47 10.42 -9.64
N LYS A 284 16.54 10.77 -8.73
CA LYS A 284 15.71 9.78 -8.05
C LYS A 284 14.74 9.12 -9.03
N LEU A 285 14.12 9.89 -9.90
CA LEU A 285 13.20 9.38 -10.93
C LEU A 285 13.90 8.52 -11.97
N ASP A 286 15.11 8.91 -12.39
CA ASP A 286 15.92 8.13 -13.34
C ASP A 286 16.28 6.76 -12.75
N LYS A 287 16.77 6.73 -11.50
CA LYS A 287 17.06 5.49 -10.78
C LYS A 287 15.81 4.62 -10.59
N PHE A 288 14.68 5.25 -10.28
CA PHE A 288 13.41 4.54 -10.13
C PHE A 288 12.98 3.89 -11.46
N ARG A 289 13.07 4.63 -12.57
CA ARG A 289 12.81 4.12 -13.92
C ARG A 289 13.71 2.94 -14.25
N GLU A 290 15.02 3.06 -14.03
CA GLU A 290 15.99 1.99 -14.27
C GLU A 290 15.59 0.71 -13.53
N LYS A 291 15.28 0.81 -12.24
CA LYS A 291 14.84 -0.34 -11.43
C LYS A 291 13.53 -0.96 -11.89
N LEU A 292 12.57 -0.16 -12.34
CA LEU A 292 11.36 -0.69 -12.94
C LEU A 292 11.65 -1.46 -14.23
N MET A 293 12.52 -0.94 -15.09
CA MET A 293 12.87 -1.60 -16.36
C MET A 293 13.63 -2.90 -16.13
N GLU A 294 14.56 -2.95 -15.17
CA GLU A 294 15.23 -4.18 -14.73
C GLU A 294 14.21 -5.22 -14.23
N GLY A 295 13.28 -4.80 -13.39
CA GLY A 295 12.24 -5.68 -12.85
C GLY A 295 11.26 -6.20 -13.91
N ILE A 296 10.92 -5.38 -14.91
CA ILE A 296 10.10 -5.82 -16.05
C ILE A 296 10.86 -6.87 -16.88
N ALA A 297 12.13 -6.64 -17.16
CA ALA A 297 12.96 -7.61 -17.88
C ALA A 297 13.00 -8.96 -17.14
N TYR A 298 13.15 -8.92 -15.81
CA TYR A 298 13.08 -10.11 -14.97
C TYR A 298 11.71 -10.81 -15.09
N TYR A 299 10.60 -10.09 -15.02
CA TYR A 299 9.27 -10.69 -15.14
C TYR A 299 8.99 -11.27 -16.54
N GLN A 300 9.49 -10.62 -17.59
CA GLN A 300 9.40 -11.14 -18.94
C GLN A 300 10.19 -12.44 -19.11
N ASP A 301 11.40 -12.50 -18.56
CA ASP A 301 12.22 -13.72 -18.54
C ASP A 301 11.55 -14.84 -17.72
N LEU A 302 11.06 -14.52 -16.53
CA LEU A 302 10.35 -15.46 -15.67
C LEU A 302 9.19 -16.15 -16.40
N THR A 303 8.42 -15.41 -17.20
CA THR A 303 7.29 -15.98 -17.97
C THR A 303 7.72 -16.93 -19.09
N ASN A 304 9.00 -17.00 -19.43
CA ASN A 304 9.53 -17.97 -20.40
C ASN A 304 9.97 -19.29 -19.75
N HIS A 305 10.31 -19.25 -18.46
CA HIS A 305 10.92 -20.38 -17.74
C HIS A 305 10.00 -21.06 -16.73
N VAL A 306 8.85 -20.44 -16.45
CA VAL A 306 7.94 -20.94 -15.42
C VAL A 306 6.67 -21.51 -16.06
N SER A 307 6.31 -22.74 -15.68
CA SER A 307 5.00 -23.32 -15.96
C SER A 307 4.00 -22.73 -14.96
N LEU A 308 3.25 -21.72 -15.37
CA LEU A 308 2.06 -21.25 -14.66
C LEU A 308 0.84 -22.04 -15.14
N ASP A 309 -0.22 -22.11 -14.35
CA ASP A 309 -1.39 -23.00 -14.52
C ASP A 309 -2.05 -22.99 -15.91
N SER A 310 -1.86 -21.95 -16.74
CA SER A 310 -2.37 -21.94 -18.10
C SER A 310 -1.51 -21.12 -19.07
N ILE A 311 -1.44 -21.57 -20.31
CA ILE A 311 -0.77 -20.86 -21.41
C ILE A 311 -1.43 -19.49 -21.62
N ASP A 312 -2.74 -19.38 -21.50
CA ASP A 312 -3.49 -18.15 -21.65
C ASP A 312 -3.10 -17.09 -20.61
N LEU A 313 -2.88 -17.52 -19.36
CA LEU A 313 -2.43 -16.62 -18.29
C LEU A 313 -1.04 -16.07 -18.61
N ILE A 314 -0.11 -16.92 -19.04
CA ILE A 314 1.26 -16.51 -19.41
C ILE A 314 1.21 -15.50 -20.56
N GLN A 315 0.41 -15.77 -21.60
CA GLN A 315 0.29 -14.88 -22.74
C GLN A 315 -0.32 -13.52 -22.36
N LYS A 316 -1.34 -13.53 -21.49
CA LYS A 316 -1.94 -12.32 -20.91
C LYS A 316 -0.91 -11.52 -20.11
N MET A 317 -0.11 -12.17 -19.27
CA MET A 317 0.95 -11.50 -18.50
C MET A 317 2.02 -10.87 -19.40
N LYS A 318 2.51 -11.59 -20.42
CA LYS A 318 3.50 -11.07 -21.39
C LYS A 318 2.98 -9.80 -22.09
N CYS A 319 1.74 -9.82 -22.53
CA CYS A 319 1.10 -8.67 -23.16
C CYS A 319 1.02 -7.48 -22.17
N GLN A 320 0.59 -7.71 -20.94
CA GLN A 320 0.47 -6.69 -19.91
C GLN A 320 1.83 -6.10 -19.50
N PHE A 321 2.88 -6.91 -19.37
CA PHE A 321 4.23 -6.41 -19.10
C PHE A 321 4.76 -5.55 -20.25
N SER A 322 4.52 -5.94 -21.50
CA SER A 322 4.92 -5.16 -22.68
C SER A 322 4.20 -3.82 -22.76
N GLN A 323 2.89 -3.78 -22.44
CA GLN A 323 2.11 -2.54 -22.38
C GLN A 323 2.63 -1.60 -21.29
N LEU A 324 2.86 -2.10 -20.08
CA LEU A 324 3.37 -1.30 -18.96
C LEU A 324 4.80 -0.79 -19.20
N LYS A 325 5.64 -1.60 -19.88
CA LYS A 325 6.96 -1.17 -20.35
C LYS A 325 6.85 0.02 -21.28
N SER A 326 6.01 -0.07 -22.33
CA SER A 326 5.79 1.02 -23.29
C SER A 326 5.22 2.27 -22.61
N GLU A 327 4.37 2.12 -21.59
CA GLU A 327 3.86 3.25 -20.81
C GLU A 327 5.00 3.96 -20.07
N ILE A 328 5.90 3.24 -19.41
CA ILE A 328 7.07 3.83 -18.72
C ILE A 328 8.00 4.53 -19.71
N GLU A 329 8.23 3.94 -20.90
CA GLU A 329 9.06 4.50 -21.96
C GLU A 329 8.47 5.80 -22.52
N SER A 330 7.14 5.96 -22.49
CA SER A 330 6.44 7.16 -22.95
C SER A 330 6.54 8.35 -21.96
N PHE A 331 6.91 8.12 -20.71
CA PHE A 331 7.05 9.18 -19.73
C PHE A 331 8.26 10.07 -20.04
N PRO A 332 8.19 11.40 -19.76
CA PRO A 332 9.30 12.31 -20.03
C PRO A 332 10.59 11.84 -19.35
N LYS A 333 11.70 11.85 -20.09
CA LYS A 333 13.02 11.50 -19.55
C LYS A 333 13.62 12.66 -18.78
N GLU A 334 13.34 13.88 -19.20
CA GLU A 334 13.76 15.10 -18.53
C GLU A 334 12.53 15.88 -18.04
N LEU A 335 12.62 16.39 -16.84
CA LEU A 335 11.58 17.25 -16.29
C LEU A 335 11.67 18.62 -16.98
N SER A 336 10.77 18.90 -17.93
CA SER A 336 10.63 20.24 -18.48
C SER A 336 9.77 21.08 -17.55
N PHE A 337 10.38 22.04 -16.91
CA PHE A 337 9.67 23.03 -16.09
C PHE A 337 9.13 24.13 -17.01
N LYS A 338 7.83 24.40 -16.96
CA LYS A 338 7.30 25.63 -17.57
C LYS A 338 7.85 26.80 -16.76
N ALA A 339 8.59 27.65 -17.47
CA ALA A 339 9.07 28.91 -16.93
C ALA A 339 7.93 29.83 -16.51
#